data_bc22a46d515a1af0147218c7e6c959dd
#
_entry.id   bc22a46d515a1af0147218c7e6c959dd
#
_cell.length_a   1.000
_cell.length_b   1.000
_cell.length_c   1.000
_cell.angle_alpha   90.00
_cell.angle_beta   90.00
_cell.angle_gamma   90.00
#
_symmetry.space_group_name_H-M   'P 1'
#
loop_
_entity.id
_entity.type
_entity.pdbx_description
1 polymer ?
#
loop_
_entity_poly.entity_id
_entity_poly.type
_entity_poly.pdbx_seq_one_letter_code
_entity_poly.pdbx_strand_id
1 'polypeptide(L)'
;MGFKTDTIAAISTAMTDSGIGIVRISGEDAFTIIDKIYKGKTAKKISEQKSHTIHYGYIVDGDETIDEVLVMIMRGPRTYTGEDTIEIDCHGGVFVTKKILETAIKYGARPAEPGEFTKRAFLNGKMDLSQAEAVIDVINSKNEYALKSSLSQLKGSMHEKIDDIRSKIIYHTAFIETALDDPEHISVDGYGEQLQVVVEELIQKIQELLDTADNGRIIKEGIKTVIVGKPNAGKSSLLNVLLGEDRAIVTDIAGTTRDVLEENIQLQGISLNIMDTAGIRDTEDIVEKIGVDKARSHAEEADLIIYVVDSSRELDDNDFEIINMISNKKAIVLLNKSDLSTVINKNMLKVWISHPMVEISTKDGKGIHEVENLLKTMFYEGQISFNDQVYITNVRHKAALQDAKASLEKVVESIEMQMPEDFFTIDLLDAYESLGSITGETIGEDLVNEIFSKFCMGK
;
A
#
# COMPACT_ATOMS: atom_id res chain seq x y z
N MET A 1 -0.21 -3.44 -33.25
CA MET A 1 -0.15 -4.92 -33.44
C MET A 1 -0.82 -5.52 -32.22
N GLY A 2 -2.00 -6.16 -32.38
CA GLY A 2 -2.64 -6.84 -31.27
C GLY A 2 -1.81 -8.07 -30.92
N PHE A 3 -1.26 -8.10 -29.72
CA PHE A 3 -0.71 -9.32 -29.17
C PHE A 3 -1.85 -10.33 -29.10
N LYS A 4 -1.71 -11.48 -29.78
CA LYS A 4 -2.58 -12.62 -29.54
C LYS A 4 -2.33 -13.05 -28.11
N THR A 5 -3.17 -12.57 -27.20
CA THR A 5 -3.10 -12.98 -25.80
C THR A 5 -3.80 -14.33 -25.67
N ASP A 6 -3.08 -15.32 -25.19
CA ASP A 6 -3.65 -16.62 -24.83
C ASP A 6 -4.69 -16.44 -23.71
N THR A 7 -5.62 -17.37 -23.61
CA THR A 7 -6.64 -17.34 -22.57
C THR A 7 -6.11 -17.89 -21.26
N ILE A 8 -6.23 -17.12 -20.19
CA ILE A 8 -5.74 -17.46 -18.85
C ILE A 8 -6.87 -17.83 -17.90
N ALA A 9 -6.54 -18.64 -16.90
CA ALA A 9 -7.46 -18.99 -15.83
C ALA A 9 -6.74 -19.02 -14.46
N ALA A 10 -7.43 -18.59 -13.41
CA ALA A 10 -6.97 -18.73 -12.03
C ALA A 10 -8.12 -18.75 -11.03
N ILE A 11 -7.81 -19.21 -9.82
CA ILE A 11 -8.68 -19.08 -8.64
C ILE A 11 -8.57 -17.65 -8.13
N SER A 12 -9.70 -16.95 -8.01
CA SER A 12 -9.76 -15.53 -7.61
C SER A 12 -10.15 -15.34 -6.14
N THR A 13 -10.48 -16.40 -5.41
CA THR A 13 -10.79 -16.41 -3.97
C THR A 13 -9.63 -16.99 -3.16
N ALA A 14 -9.65 -16.80 -1.84
CA ALA A 14 -8.67 -17.40 -0.96
C ALA A 14 -8.72 -18.95 -1.05
N MET A 15 -7.56 -19.61 -0.94
CA MET A 15 -7.40 -21.06 -1.00
C MET A 15 -7.67 -21.71 0.37
N THR A 16 -8.85 -21.45 0.90
CA THR A 16 -9.35 -22.01 2.17
C THR A 16 -10.77 -22.52 1.96
N ASP A 17 -11.23 -23.46 2.77
CA ASP A 17 -12.62 -23.92 2.71
C ASP A 17 -13.56 -22.77 3.05
N SER A 18 -14.48 -22.48 2.14
CA SER A 18 -15.44 -21.38 2.20
C SER A 18 -16.77 -21.77 1.55
N GLY A 19 -17.79 -20.93 1.70
CA GLY A 19 -19.09 -21.21 1.05
C GLY A 19 -19.05 -21.08 -0.48
N ILE A 20 -18.15 -20.23 -1.02
CA ILE A 20 -18.04 -19.95 -2.47
C ILE A 20 -16.56 -19.88 -2.84
N GLY A 21 -16.21 -20.51 -3.97
CA GLY A 21 -14.95 -20.35 -4.68
C GLY A 21 -15.21 -19.76 -6.08
N ILE A 22 -14.29 -18.95 -6.59
CA ILE A 22 -14.39 -18.32 -7.91
C ILE A 22 -13.19 -18.71 -8.76
N VAL A 23 -13.45 -19.28 -9.93
CA VAL A 23 -12.46 -19.49 -11.00
C VAL A 23 -12.75 -18.49 -12.10
N ARG A 24 -11.76 -17.65 -12.42
CA ARG A 24 -11.86 -16.65 -13.48
C ARG A 24 -11.09 -17.11 -14.72
N ILE A 25 -11.69 -16.89 -15.90
CA ILE A 25 -11.10 -17.15 -17.22
C ILE A 25 -11.15 -15.83 -17.99
N SER A 26 -10.05 -15.39 -18.62
CA SER A 26 -9.97 -14.17 -19.43
C SER A 26 -9.18 -14.40 -20.71
N GLY A 27 -9.67 -13.91 -21.83
CA GLY A 27 -9.04 -14.00 -23.16
C GLY A 27 -10.01 -14.37 -24.28
N GLU A 28 -9.49 -14.44 -25.52
CA GLU A 28 -10.30 -14.68 -26.73
C GLU A 28 -11.08 -16.00 -26.71
N ASP A 29 -10.49 -17.06 -26.11
CA ASP A 29 -11.11 -18.38 -26.06
C ASP A 29 -11.97 -18.63 -24.81
N ALA A 30 -12.19 -17.64 -23.95
CA ALA A 30 -12.94 -17.81 -22.69
C ALA A 30 -14.32 -18.43 -22.92
N PHE A 31 -15.06 -17.98 -23.95
CA PHE A 31 -16.35 -18.55 -24.32
C PHE A 31 -16.25 -19.94 -24.94
N THR A 32 -15.20 -20.18 -25.72
CA THR A 32 -14.96 -21.50 -26.33
C THR A 32 -14.68 -22.56 -25.27
N ILE A 33 -13.94 -22.18 -24.24
CA ILE A 33 -13.59 -23.06 -23.13
C ILE A 33 -14.82 -23.38 -22.28
N ILE A 34 -15.56 -22.33 -21.83
CA ILE A 34 -16.73 -22.54 -20.97
C ILE A 34 -17.81 -23.36 -21.66
N ASP A 35 -18.02 -23.21 -22.98
CA ASP A 35 -19.00 -24.00 -23.77
C ASP A 35 -18.69 -25.50 -23.80
N LYS A 36 -17.41 -25.89 -23.58
CA LYS A 36 -16.99 -27.30 -23.56
C LYS A 36 -17.20 -27.93 -22.18
N ILE A 37 -17.12 -27.13 -21.10
CA ILE A 37 -17.11 -27.65 -19.74
C ILE A 37 -18.38 -27.32 -18.94
N TYR A 38 -19.32 -26.58 -19.50
CA TYR A 38 -20.57 -26.19 -18.83
C TYR A 38 -21.78 -26.90 -19.42
N LYS A 39 -22.64 -27.40 -18.52
CA LYS A 39 -23.97 -27.93 -18.84
C LYS A 39 -25.07 -27.16 -18.14
N GLY A 40 -25.87 -26.39 -18.86
CA GLY A 40 -27.03 -25.68 -18.33
C GLY A 40 -28.31 -26.51 -18.39
N LYS A 41 -29.37 -26.00 -17.76
CA LYS A 41 -30.74 -26.60 -17.86
C LYS A 41 -31.33 -26.49 -19.28
N THR A 42 -30.84 -25.57 -20.08
CA THR A 42 -31.27 -25.37 -21.48
C THR A 42 -30.15 -25.77 -22.43
N ALA A 43 -30.48 -26.19 -23.63
CA ALA A 43 -29.48 -26.55 -24.64
C ALA A 43 -28.70 -25.37 -25.25
N LYS A 44 -28.94 -24.13 -24.80
CA LYS A 44 -28.22 -22.93 -25.26
C LYS A 44 -26.82 -22.88 -24.66
N LYS A 45 -25.86 -22.59 -25.54
CA LYS A 45 -24.48 -22.38 -25.14
C LYS A 45 -24.30 -21.07 -24.35
N ILE A 46 -23.29 -21.00 -23.50
CA ILE A 46 -22.92 -19.79 -22.78
C ILE A 46 -22.48 -18.67 -23.73
N SER A 47 -21.80 -19.04 -24.83
CA SER A 47 -21.40 -18.10 -25.89
C SER A 47 -22.59 -17.42 -26.63
N GLU A 48 -23.80 -17.98 -26.56
CA GLU A 48 -25.00 -17.41 -27.14
C GLU A 48 -25.76 -16.47 -26.19
N GLN A 49 -25.34 -16.41 -24.92
CA GLN A 49 -26.02 -15.63 -23.89
C GLN A 49 -25.56 -14.17 -23.90
N LYS A 50 -26.37 -13.28 -23.31
CA LYS A 50 -26.07 -11.85 -23.22
C LYS A 50 -24.96 -11.62 -22.20
N SER A 51 -24.12 -10.60 -22.44
CA SER A 51 -23.15 -10.12 -21.46
C SER A 51 -23.81 -9.60 -20.18
N HIS A 52 -23.12 -9.72 -19.06
CA HIS A 52 -23.57 -9.31 -17.73
C HIS A 52 -24.82 -10.07 -17.25
N THR A 53 -24.83 -11.38 -17.53
CA THR A 53 -25.86 -12.31 -17.06
C THR A 53 -25.23 -13.46 -16.29
N ILE A 54 -26.02 -14.09 -15.40
CA ILE A 54 -25.60 -15.22 -14.57
C ILE A 54 -26.44 -16.43 -14.97
N HIS A 55 -25.78 -17.57 -15.11
CA HIS A 55 -26.39 -18.82 -15.55
C HIS A 55 -26.09 -19.96 -14.60
N TYR A 56 -27.16 -20.59 -14.09
CA TYR A 56 -27.08 -21.77 -13.25
C TYR A 56 -26.90 -23.02 -14.10
N GLY A 57 -25.97 -23.90 -13.66
CA GLY A 57 -25.69 -25.17 -14.32
C GLY A 57 -24.63 -25.98 -13.59
N TYR A 58 -23.91 -26.79 -14.35
CA TYR A 58 -22.91 -27.73 -13.85
C TYR A 58 -21.61 -27.57 -14.63
N ILE A 59 -20.47 -27.68 -13.96
CA ILE A 59 -19.18 -27.90 -14.62
C ILE A 59 -18.98 -29.39 -14.77
N VAL A 60 -18.57 -29.79 -15.97
CA VAL A 60 -18.37 -31.19 -16.35
C VAL A 60 -17.01 -31.40 -17.01
N ASP A 61 -16.43 -32.57 -16.83
CA ASP A 61 -15.29 -33.08 -17.57
C ASP A 61 -15.71 -34.37 -18.32
N GLY A 62 -16.07 -34.20 -19.59
CA GLY A 62 -16.71 -35.26 -20.37
C GLY A 62 -18.08 -35.63 -19.75
N ASP A 63 -18.20 -36.84 -19.24
CA ASP A 63 -19.45 -37.33 -18.62
C ASP A 63 -19.46 -37.14 -17.08
N GLU A 64 -18.34 -36.78 -16.48
CA GLU A 64 -18.22 -36.53 -15.03
C GLU A 64 -18.71 -35.12 -14.66
N THR A 65 -19.67 -35.02 -13.75
CA THR A 65 -20.08 -33.75 -13.15
C THR A 65 -19.14 -33.43 -11.99
N ILE A 66 -18.52 -32.24 -12.05
CA ILE A 66 -17.57 -31.79 -11.03
C ILE A 66 -18.29 -31.01 -9.93
N ASP A 67 -19.11 -30.02 -10.31
CA ASP A 67 -19.82 -29.19 -9.35
C ASP A 67 -21.05 -28.51 -9.97
N GLU A 68 -21.96 -28.07 -9.13
CA GLU A 68 -23.09 -27.21 -9.43
C GLU A 68 -22.65 -25.73 -9.26
N VAL A 69 -22.84 -24.90 -10.29
CA VAL A 69 -22.21 -23.59 -10.35
C VAL A 69 -23.14 -22.48 -10.86
N LEU A 70 -22.74 -21.24 -10.59
CA LEU A 70 -23.22 -20.06 -11.29
C LEU A 70 -22.11 -19.56 -12.23
N VAL A 71 -22.41 -19.33 -13.50
CA VAL A 71 -21.45 -18.81 -14.47
C VAL A 71 -21.85 -17.38 -14.83
N MET A 72 -20.95 -16.44 -14.55
CA MET A 72 -21.09 -15.03 -14.92
C MET A 72 -20.39 -14.76 -16.24
N ILE A 73 -21.06 -14.03 -17.14
CA ILE A 73 -20.61 -13.73 -18.50
C ILE A 73 -20.30 -12.24 -18.61
N MET A 74 -19.11 -11.90 -19.05
CA MET A 74 -18.68 -10.53 -19.29
C MET A 74 -17.92 -10.44 -20.62
N ARG A 75 -18.46 -9.68 -21.60
CA ARG A 75 -17.82 -9.47 -22.88
C ARG A 75 -16.99 -8.19 -22.90
N GLY A 76 -15.81 -8.29 -23.45
CA GLY A 76 -14.97 -7.13 -23.72
C GLY A 76 -15.67 -6.05 -24.58
N PRO A 77 -15.29 -4.78 -24.46
CA PRO A 77 -14.28 -4.23 -23.55
C PRO A 77 -14.80 -3.86 -22.14
N ARG A 78 -16.09 -4.12 -21.82
CA ARG A 78 -16.69 -3.76 -20.52
C ARG A 78 -16.47 -4.85 -19.47
N THR A 79 -15.19 -5.20 -19.25
CA THR A 79 -14.75 -6.19 -18.27
C THR A 79 -13.58 -5.64 -17.47
N TYR A 80 -13.11 -6.37 -16.49
CA TYR A 80 -11.96 -5.98 -15.69
C TYR A 80 -10.68 -5.88 -16.53
N THR A 81 -10.39 -6.93 -17.31
CA THR A 81 -9.20 -7.00 -18.16
C THR A 81 -9.34 -6.26 -19.50
N GLY A 82 -10.58 -5.90 -19.90
CA GLY A 82 -10.89 -5.44 -21.25
C GLY A 82 -11.13 -6.58 -22.25
N GLU A 83 -10.86 -7.84 -21.87
CA GLU A 83 -11.05 -9.05 -22.67
C GLU A 83 -12.38 -9.72 -22.34
N ASP A 84 -12.78 -10.73 -23.13
CA ASP A 84 -13.87 -11.63 -22.77
C ASP A 84 -13.53 -12.36 -21.46
N THR A 85 -14.43 -12.29 -20.48
CA THR A 85 -14.20 -12.82 -19.15
C THR A 85 -15.37 -13.67 -18.68
N ILE A 86 -15.05 -14.82 -18.09
CA ILE A 86 -16.00 -15.74 -17.45
C ILE A 86 -15.60 -15.89 -15.98
N GLU A 87 -16.55 -15.80 -15.08
CA GLU A 87 -16.38 -16.22 -13.69
C GLU A 87 -17.29 -17.40 -13.38
N ILE A 88 -16.72 -18.41 -12.78
CA ILE A 88 -17.38 -19.64 -12.35
C ILE A 88 -17.43 -19.64 -10.84
N ASP A 89 -18.61 -19.34 -10.28
CA ASP A 89 -18.87 -19.40 -8.86
C ASP A 89 -19.27 -20.84 -8.49
N CYS A 90 -18.40 -21.52 -7.76
CA CYS A 90 -18.53 -22.91 -7.34
C CYS A 90 -18.59 -23.04 -5.83
N HIS A 91 -18.82 -24.25 -5.30
CA HIS A 91 -18.61 -24.50 -3.89
C HIS A 91 -17.15 -24.28 -3.52
N GLY A 92 -16.91 -23.58 -2.40
CA GLY A 92 -15.60 -23.04 -1.99
C GLY A 92 -14.66 -24.06 -1.35
N GLY A 93 -14.86 -25.37 -1.55
CA GLY A 93 -13.90 -26.38 -1.16
C GLY A 93 -12.63 -26.31 -2.00
N VAL A 94 -11.46 -26.33 -1.36
CA VAL A 94 -10.14 -26.22 -2.04
C VAL A 94 -9.99 -27.24 -3.16
N PHE A 95 -10.46 -28.48 -2.95
CA PHE A 95 -10.36 -29.55 -3.96
C PHE A 95 -11.24 -29.28 -5.16
N VAL A 96 -12.49 -28.87 -4.96
CA VAL A 96 -13.46 -28.59 -6.03
C VAL A 96 -13.00 -27.43 -6.89
N THR A 97 -12.58 -26.34 -6.26
CA THR A 97 -12.09 -25.14 -6.97
C THR A 97 -10.86 -25.45 -7.82
N LYS A 98 -9.90 -26.25 -7.29
CA LYS A 98 -8.75 -26.74 -8.07
C LYS A 98 -9.16 -27.60 -9.23
N LYS A 99 -10.10 -28.52 -9.04
CA LYS A 99 -10.59 -29.41 -10.09
C LYS A 99 -11.24 -28.64 -11.25
N ILE A 100 -11.99 -27.58 -10.94
CA ILE A 100 -12.58 -26.68 -11.96
C ILE A 100 -11.50 -25.93 -12.73
N LEU A 101 -10.47 -25.37 -12.03
CA LEU A 101 -9.34 -24.74 -12.69
C LEU A 101 -8.58 -25.71 -13.62
N GLU A 102 -8.27 -26.91 -13.12
CA GLU A 102 -7.61 -27.97 -13.92
C GLU A 102 -8.44 -28.32 -15.18
N THR A 103 -9.76 -28.35 -15.04
CA THR A 103 -10.68 -28.59 -16.16
C THR A 103 -10.62 -27.45 -17.17
N ALA A 104 -10.64 -26.18 -16.73
CA ALA A 104 -10.50 -25.04 -17.62
C ALA A 104 -9.16 -25.08 -18.39
N ILE A 105 -8.07 -25.45 -17.71
CA ILE A 105 -6.73 -25.61 -18.30
C ILE A 105 -6.72 -26.76 -19.32
N LYS A 106 -7.29 -27.91 -18.98
CA LYS A 106 -7.40 -29.08 -19.87
C LYS A 106 -8.12 -28.73 -21.20
N TYR A 107 -9.09 -27.82 -21.15
CA TYR A 107 -9.89 -27.44 -22.31
C TYR A 107 -9.38 -26.19 -23.05
N GLY A 108 -8.20 -25.66 -22.66
CA GLY A 108 -7.46 -24.70 -23.47
C GLY A 108 -7.04 -23.40 -22.80
N ALA A 109 -7.35 -23.19 -21.51
CA ALA A 109 -6.79 -22.08 -20.77
C ALA A 109 -5.34 -22.39 -20.33
N ARG A 110 -4.55 -21.34 -20.12
CA ARG A 110 -3.25 -21.41 -19.40
C ARG A 110 -3.45 -20.94 -17.96
N PRO A 111 -2.69 -21.47 -17.00
CA PRO A 111 -2.64 -20.85 -15.66
C PRO A 111 -2.18 -19.40 -15.75
N ALA A 112 -2.89 -18.51 -15.06
CA ALA A 112 -2.48 -17.11 -14.98
C ALA A 112 -1.23 -16.96 -14.09
N GLU A 113 -0.36 -16.02 -14.42
CA GLU A 113 0.72 -15.56 -13.55
C GLU A 113 0.19 -14.66 -12.43
N PRO A 114 0.96 -14.43 -11.34
CA PRO A 114 0.60 -13.45 -10.33
C PRO A 114 0.33 -12.09 -10.96
N GLY A 115 -0.79 -11.45 -10.58
CA GLY A 115 -1.17 -10.12 -11.10
C GLY A 115 -1.57 -10.04 -12.57
N GLU A 116 -1.64 -11.16 -13.29
CA GLU A 116 -1.78 -11.12 -14.76
C GLU A 116 -3.10 -10.49 -15.23
N PHE A 117 -4.20 -10.67 -14.52
CA PHE A 117 -5.46 -10.01 -14.88
C PHE A 117 -5.36 -8.49 -14.76
N THR A 118 -4.72 -7.98 -13.70
CA THR A 118 -4.50 -6.54 -13.53
C THR A 118 -3.48 -6.00 -14.53
N LYS A 119 -2.43 -6.77 -14.83
CA LYS A 119 -1.47 -6.44 -15.89
C LYS A 119 -2.16 -6.30 -17.25
N ARG A 120 -3.07 -7.23 -17.62
CA ARG A 120 -3.85 -7.13 -18.84
C ARG A 120 -4.80 -5.92 -18.85
N ALA A 121 -5.43 -5.63 -17.70
CA ALA A 121 -6.23 -4.41 -17.55
C ALA A 121 -5.41 -3.14 -17.81
N PHE A 122 -4.18 -3.05 -17.26
CA PHE A 122 -3.23 -1.97 -17.55
C PHE A 122 -2.84 -1.91 -19.03
N LEU A 123 -2.41 -3.03 -19.63
CA LEU A 123 -2.00 -3.09 -21.03
C LEU A 123 -3.15 -2.76 -22.01
N ASN A 124 -4.39 -3.07 -21.63
CA ASN A 124 -5.59 -2.75 -22.39
C ASN A 124 -6.15 -1.33 -22.08
N GLY A 125 -5.40 -0.50 -21.35
CA GLY A 125 -5.77 0.89 -21.07
C GLY A 125 -7.00 1.06 -20.16
N LYS A 126 -7.34 0.05 -19.36
CA LYS A 126 -8.46 0.12 -18.39
C LYS A 126 -8.10 0.91 -17.16
N MET A 127 -6.84 0.96 -16.84
CA MET A 127 -6.24 1.68 -15.71
C MET A 127 -4.78 2.00 -16.01
N ASP A 128 -4.21 3.00 -15.36
CA ASP A 128 -2.79 3.25 -15.38
C ASP A 128 -2.05 2.40 -14.32
N LEU A 129 -0.71 2.52 -14.30
CA LEU A 129 0.11 1.72 -13.38
C LEU A 129 -0.13 2.10 -11.91
N SER A 130 -0.33 3.38 -11.60
CA SER A 130 -0.61 3.83 -10.23
C SER A 130 -1.95 3.28 -9.72
N GLN A 131 -2.96 3.21 -10.58
CA GLN A 131 -4.24 2.57 -10.28
C GLN A 131 -4.11 1.05 -10.12
N ALA A 132 -3.29 0.41 -10.97
CA ALA A 132 -3.00 -1.01 -10.85
C ALA A 132 -2.33 -1.35 -9.51
N GLU A 133 -1.32 -0.59 -9.10
CA GLU A 133 -0.69 -0.74 -7.77
C GLU A 133 -1.70 -0.53 -6.63
N ALA A 134 -2.64 0.41 -6.80
CA ALA A 134 -3.69 0.65 -5.81
C ALA A 134 -4.63 -0.56 -5.62
N VAL A 135 -4.80 -1.45 -6.62
CA VAL A 135 -5.59 -2.68 -6.48
C VAL A 135 -5.04 -3.56 -5.36
N ILE A 136 -3.71 -3.80 -5.35
CA ILE A 136 -3.09 -4.61 -4.31
C ILE A 136 -3.11 -3.89 -2.95
N ASP A 137 -2.98 -2.57 -2.94
CA ASP A 137 -3.03 -1.77 -1.73
C ASP A 137 -4.42 -1.81 -1.09
N VAL A 138 -5.51 -1.79 -1.87
CA VAL A 138 -6.88 -2.00 -1.37
C VAL A 138 -7.04 -3.38 -0.74
N ILE A 139 -6.52 -4.43 -1.39
CA ILE A 139 -6.61 -5.81 -0.90
C ILE A 139 -5.84 -5.98 0.43
N ASN A 140 -4.67 -5.35 0.53
CA ASN A 140 -3.78 -5.47 1.69
C ASN A 140 -4.04 -4.40 2.76
N SER A 141 -5.04 -3.54 2.58
CA SER A 141 -5.36 -2.47 3.53
C SER A 141 -5.69 -3.03 4.91
N LYS A 142 -4.92 -2.63 5.91
CA LYS A 142 -5.08 -3.08 7.30
C LYS A 142 -5.90 -2.12 8.17
N ASN A 143 -6.17 -0.92 7.69
CA ASN A 143 -6.91 0.11 8.42
C ASN A 143 -7.75 0.97 7.48
N GLU A 144 -8.68 1.73 8.05
CA GLU A 144 -9.62 2.59 7.29
C GLU A 144 -8.89 3.68 6.49
N TYR A 145 -7.80 4.22 7.02
CA TYR A 145 -7.02 5.27 6.35
C TYR A 145 -6.27 4.73 5.13
N ALA A 146 -5.65 3.55 5.27
CA ALA A 146 -5.02 2.85 4.15
C ALA A 146 -6.04 2.55 3.05
N LEU A 147 -7.21 2.02 3.42
CA LEU A 147 -8.29 1.73 2.47
C LEU A 147 -8.76 3.00 1.73
N LYS A 148 -9.00 4.11 2.45
CA LYS A 148 -9.43 5.38 1.83
C LYS A 148 -8.38 5.93 0.87
N SER A 149 -7.10 5.92 1.27
CA SER A 149 -5.99 6.37 0.42
C SER A 149 -5.89 5.52 -0.85
N SER A 150 -5.90 4.19 -0.71
CA SER A 150 -5.83 3.27 -1.85
C SER A 150 -7.04 3.37 -2.77
N LEU A 151 -8.24 3.56 -2.23
CA LEU A 151 -9.45 3.79 -3.05
C LEU A 151 -9.41 5.13 -3.80
N SER A 152 -8.85 6.20 -3.20
CA SER A 152 -8.64 7.47 -3.89
C SER A 152 -7.67 7.31 -5.06
N GLN A 153 -6.54 6.62 -4.84
CA GLN A 153 -5.56 6.33 -5.88
C GLN A 153 -6.15 5.44 -6.99
N LEU A 154 -6.93 4.41 -6.63
CA LEU A 154 -7.62 3.55 -7.60
C LEU A 154 -8.62 4.33 -8.47
N LYS A 155 -9.22 5.40 -7.95
CA LYS A 155 -10.09 6.30 -8.71
C LYS A 155 -9.35 7.28 -9.63
N GLY A 156 -8.01 7.31 -9.59
CA GLY A 156 -7.17 8.12 -10.47
C GLY A 156 -6.68 9.44 -9.88
N SER A 157 -6.81 9.67 -8.57
CA SER A 157 -6.36 10.93 -7.96
C SER A 157 -4.88 11.24 -8.16
N MET A 158 -4.02 10.21 -8.20
CA MET A 158 -2.60 10.34 -8.53
C MET A 158 -2.41 10.70 -10.01
N HIS A 159 -3.10 9.99 -10.91
CA HIS A 159 -3.07 10.23 -12.34
C HIS A 159 -3.39 11.70 -12.66
N GLU A 160 -4.49 12.23 -12.12
CA GLU A 160 -4.92 13.62 -12.34
C GLU A 160 -3.85 14.64 -11.91
N LYS A 161 -3.17 14.42 -10.78
CA LYS A 161 -2.11 15.30 -10.30
C LYS A 161 -0.86 15.26 -11.19
N ILE A 162 -0.46 14.06 -11.60
CA ILE A 162 0.71 13.87 -12.48
C ILE A 162 0.42 14.41 -13.87
N ASP A 163 -0.78 14.19 -14.42
CA ASP A 163 -1.16 14.68 -15.73
C ASP A 163 -1.21 16.21 -15.80
N ASP A 164 -1.72 16.89 -14.76
CA ASP A 164 -1.69 18.36 -14.67
C ASP A 164 -0.26 18.92 -14.75
N ILE A 165 0.69 18.29 -14.06
CA ILE A 165 2.10 18.73 -14.10
C ILE A 165 2.70 18.43 -15.49
N ARG A 166 2.53 17.21 -16.00
CA ARG A 166 3.07 16.78 -17.30
C ARG A 166 2.51 17.58 -18.47
N SER A 167 1.22 17.89 -18.45
CA SER A 167 0.58 18.72 -19.49
C SER A 167 1.20 20.12 -19.59
N LYS A 168 1.59 20.70 -18.45
CA LYS A 168 2.30 21.99 -18.45
C LYS A 168 3.72 21.87 -18.98
N ILE A 169 4.45 20.83 -18.56
CA ILE A 169 5.81 20.59 -19.05
C ILE A 169 5.81 20.44 -20.58
N ILE A 170 4.99 19.52 -21.12
CA ILE A 170 4.97 19.26 -22.56
C ILE A 170 4.53 20.48 -23.38
N TYR A 171 3.60 21.30 -22.83
CA TYR A 171 3.19 22.54 -23.47
C TYR A 171 4.38 23.50 -23.65
N HIS A 172 5.18 23.73 -22.60
CA HIS A 172 6.32 24.64 -22.67
C HIS A 172 7.47 24.05 -23.49
N THR A 173 7.70 22.73 -23.40
CA THR A 173 8.68 22.06 -24.28
C THR A 173 8.32 22.25 -25.78
N ALA A 174 7.06 21.93 -26.13
CA ALA A 174 6.60 22.10 -27.51
C ALA A 174 6.67 23.54 -28.00
N PHE A 175 6.39 24.53 -27.13
CA PHE A 175 6.54 25.95 -27.48
C PHE A 175 7.99 26.30 -27.81
N ILE A 176 8.95 25.87 -26.95
CA ILE A 176 10.38 26.17 -27.17
C ILE A 176 10.85 25.51 -28.47
N GLU A 177 10.54 24.23 -28.67
CA GLU A 177 10.92 23.50 -29.90
C GLU A 177 10.35 24.18 -31.14
N THR A 178 9.08 24.61 -31.12
CA THR A 178 8.45 25.31 -32.24
C THR A 178 9.13 26.67 -32.51
N ALA A 179 9.51 27.39 -31.45
CA ALA A 179 10.17 28.67 -31.60
C ALA A 179 11.61 28.54 -32.12
N LEU A 180 12.31 27.48 -31.76
CA LEU A 180 13.63 27.16 -32.29
C LEU A 180 13.58 26.74 -33.77
N ASP A 181 12.51 26.07 -34.18
CA ASP A 181 12.31 25.66 -35.59
C ASP A 181 11.89 26.84 -36.48
N ASP A 182 11.17 27.84 -35.95
CA ASP A 182 10.66 29.00 -36.73
C ASP A 182 10.97 30.33 -36.00
N PRO A 183 12.25 30.69 -35.86
CA PRO A 183 12.68 31.88 -35.11
C PRO A 183 12.30 33.20 -35.78
N GLU A 184 11.92 33.17 -37.08
CA GLU A 184 11.48 34.38 -37.79
C GLU A 184 10.08 34.83 -37.38
N HIS A 185 9.23 33.89 -36.90
CA HIS A 185 7.85 34.16 -36.57
C HIS A 185 7.54 34.05 -35.08
N ILE A 186 8.35 33.29 -34.31
CA ILE A 186 8.13 33.05 -32.87
C ILE A 186 9.40 33.45 -32.13
N SER A 187 9.29 34.49 -31.27
CA SER A 187 10.42 34.96 -30.44
C SER A 187 10.39 34.27 -29.09
N VAL A 188 11.55 33.85 -28.60
CA VAL A 188 11.78 33.37 -27.24
C VAL A 188 12.34 34.45 -26.30
N ASP A 189 12.44 35.71 -26.77
CA ASP A 189 12.95 36.80 -25.97
C ASP A 189 12.14 37.00 -24.68
N GLY A 190 12.79 36.92 -23.53
CA GLY A 190 12.12 37.01 -22.21
C GLY A 190 11.28 35.80 -21.82
N TYR A 191 11.27 34.73 -22.63
CA TYR A 191 10.51 33.52 -22.32
C TYR A 191 11.09 32.77 -21.13
N GLY A 192 12.41 32.78 -20.93
CA GLY A 192 13.05 32.17 -19.77
C GLY A 192 12.47 32.66 -18.44
N GLU A 193 12.24 33.96 -18.28
CA GLU A 193 11.64 34.53 -17.06
C GLU A 193 10.19 34.05 -16.85
N GLN A 194 9.40 33.90 -17.93
CA GLN A 194 8.04 33.39 -17.86
C GLN A 194 8.03 31.89 -17.52
N LEU A 195 8.93 31.12 -18.14
CA LEU A 195 9.09 29.69 -17.89
C LEU A 195 9.53 29.45 -16.45
N GLN A 196 10.44 30.28 -15.90
CA GLN A 196 10.90 30.15 -14.52
C GLN A 196 9.74 30.17 -13.53
N VAL A 197 8.81 31.10 -13.65
CA VAL A 197 7.64 31.21 -12.77
C VAL A 197 6.81 29.92 -12.82
N VAL A 198 6.58 29.35 -14.01
CA VAL A 198 5.82 28.11 -14.17
C VAL A 198 6.57 26.93 -13.58
N VAL A 199 7.87 26.82 -13.84
CA VAL A 199 8.70 25.71 -13.31
C VAL A 199 8.77 25.76 -11.79
N GLU A 200 8.89 26.93 -11.17
CA GLU A 200 8.85 27.10 -9.71
C GLU A 200 7.49 26.66 -9.13
N GLU A 201 6.36 26.98 -9.79
CA GLU A 201 5.04 26.47 -9.40
C GLU A 201 4.97 24.94 -9.50
N LEU A 202 5.57 24.33 -10.53
CA LEU A 202 5.60 22.88 -10.69
C LEU A 202 6.47 22.21 -9.62
N ILE A 203 7.64 22.78 -9.31
CA ILE A 203 8.51 22.32 -8.21
C ILE A 203 7.76 22.37 -6.89
N GLN A 204 7.00 23.43 -6.61
CA GLN A 204 6.21 23.53 -5.39
C GLN A 204 5.12 22.45 -5.34
N LYS A 205 4.39 22.19 -6.43
CA LYS A 205 3.38 21.13 -6.50
C LYS A 205 3.98 19.74 -6.25
N ILE A 206 5.15 19.45 -6.81
CA ILE A 206 5.86 18.20 -6.58
C ILE A 206 6.31 18.10 -5.12
N GLN A 207 6.80 19.20 -4.54
CA GLN A 207 7.20 19.23 -3.13
C GLN A 207 6.01 18.97 -2.20
N GLU A 208 4.84 19.55 -2.46
CA GLU A 208 3.62 19.26 -1.71
C GLU A 208 3.25 17.77 -1.72
N LEU A 209 3.43 17.09 -2.87
CA LEU A 209 3.23 15.64 -2.96
C LEU A 209 4.30 14.89 -2.17
N LEU A 210 5.57 15.26 -2.27
CA LEU A 210 6.68 14.64 -1.54
C LEU A 210 6.52 14.78 -0.02
N ASP A 211 6.01 15.90 0.46
CA ASP A 211 5.76 16.15 1.89
C ASP A 211 4.70 15.19 2.47
N THR A 212 3.86 14.59 1.63
CA THR A 212 2.91 13.56 2.06
C THR A 212 3.51 12.16 2.22
N ALA A 213 4.74 11.93 1.73
CA ALA A 213 5.29 10.58 1.57
C ALA A 213 5.52 9.86 2.91
N ASP A 214 6.00 10.55 3.93
CA ASP A 214 6.24 9.93 5.24
C ASP A 214 4.91 9.55 5.92
N ASN A 215 3.90 10.41 5.81
CA ASN A 215 2.55 10.10 6.29
C ASN A 215 1.91 8.97 5.46
N GLY A 216 2.11 8.97 4.14
CA GLY A 216 1.64 7.90 3.24
C GLY A 216 2.22 6.53 3.62
N ARG A 217 3.51 6.46 3.96
CA ARG A 217 4.16 5.24 4.46
C ARG A 217 3.51 4.76 5.76
N ILE A 218 3.32 5.66 6.73
CA ILE A 218 2.69 5.34 8.01
C ILE A 218 1.25 4.86 7.83
N ILE A 219 0.49 5.48 6.93
CA ILE A 219 -0.88 5.06 6.59
C ILE A 219 -0.90 3.64 6.04
N LYS A 220 -0.01 3.32 5.08
CA LYS A 220 0.04 2.03 4.38
C LYS A 220 0.62 0.91 5.23
N GLU A 221 1.80 1.14 5.79
CA GLU A 221 2.56 0.11 6.51
C GLU A 221 2.17 0.02 7.99
N GLY A 222 1.70 1.11 8.58
CA GLY A 222 1.52 1.24 10.02
C GLY A 222 2.74 1.86 10.69
N ILE A 223 2.62 2.12 11.99
CA ILE A 223 3.64 2.74 12.82
C ILE A 223 4.55 1.65 13.38
N LYS A 224 5.81 1.59 12.95
CA LYS A 224 6.81 0.70 13.54
C LYS A 224 7.05 1.12 15.00
N THR A 225 6.65 0.25 15.92
CA THR A 225 6.58 0.58 17.35
C THR A 225 7.43 -0.38 18.16
N VAL A 226 8.26 0.13 19.04
CA VAL A 226 8.98 -0.67 20.04
C VAL A 226 8.49 -0.32 21.44
N ILE A 227 8.26 -1.36 22.27
CA ILE A 227 7.89 -1.20 23.68
C ILE A 227 9.13 -1.46 24.55
N VAL A 228 9.60 -0.43 25.24
CA VAL A 228 10.78 -0.50 26.11
C VAL A 228 10.40 -0.25 27.57
N GLY A 229 11.22 -0.71 28.48
CA GLY A 229 11.02 -0.56 29.93
C GLY A 229 11.65 -1.71 30.70
N LYS A 230 11.85 -1.51 32.00
CA LYS A 230 12.48 -2.51 32.89
C LYS A 230 11.68 -3.83 32.95
N PRO A 231 12.31 -4.93 33.39
CA PRO A 231 11.59 -6.15 33.76
C PRO A 231 10.45 -5.85 34.74
N ASN A 232 9.32 -6.49 34.55
CA ASN A 232 8.12 -6.31 35.40
C ASN A 232 7.51 -4.88 35.44
N ALA A 233 7.89 -3.97 34.53
CA ALA A 233 7.21 -2.68 34.36
C ALA A 233 5.79 -2.82 33.78
N GLY A 234 5.47 -3.97 33.19
CA GLY A 234 4.15 -4.30 32.65
C GLY A 234 4.07 -4.23 31.12
N LYS A 235 5.19 -4.41 30.41
CA LYS A 235 5.25 -4.44 28.93
C LYS A 235 4.35 -5.52 28.34
N SER A 236 4.47 -6.79 28.81
CA SER A 236 3.65 -7.90 28.36
C SER A 236 2.17 -7.70 28.68
N SER A 237 1.87 -7.14 29.86
CA SER A 237 0.50 -6.78 30.23
C SER A 237 -0.07 -5.68 29.36
N LEU A 238 0.72 -4.67 28.99
CA LEU A 238 0.33 -3.63 28.06
C LEU A 238 0.02 -4.24 26.69
N LEU A 239 0.92 -5.08 26.16
CA LEU A 239 0.73 -5.76 24.88
C LEU A 239 -0.58 -6.57 24.89
N ASN A 240 -0.84 -7.35 25.94
CA ASN A 240 -2.07 -8.14 26.07
C ASN A 240 -3.33 -7.25 26.15
N VAL A 241 -3.28 -6.10 26.80
CA VAL A 241 -4.41 -5.15 26.86
C VAL A 241 -4.66 -4.51 25.49
N LEU A 242 -3.59 -4.20 24.75
CA LEU A 242 -3.69 -3.67 23.39
C LEU A 242 -4.19 -4.72 22.39
N LEU A 243 -3.85 -6.00 22.59
CA LEU A 243 -4.30 -7.14 21.79
C LEU A 243 -5.71 -7.64 22.13
N GLY A 244 -6.34 -7.17 23.22
CA GLY A 244 -7.59 -7.67 23.78
C GLY A 244 -8.66 -8.10 22.77
N GLU A 245 -9.49 -9.11 23.12
CA GLU A 245 -10.33 -9.95 22.22
C GLU A 245 -11.21 -9.18 21.21
N ASP A 246 -11.54 -7.91 21.44
CA ASP A 246 -12.35 -7.09 20.53
C ASP A 246 -11.52 -6.12 19.65
N ARG A 247 -10.18 -6.09 19.76
CA ARG A 247 -9.33 -5.04 19.19
C ARG A 247 -8.29 -5.52 18.18
N ALA A 248 -7.97 -6.81 18.14
CA ALA A 248 -6.95 -7.35 17.24
C ALA A 248 -7.60 -8.16 16.12
N ILE A 249 -7.55 -7.67 14.90
CA ILE A 249 -7.69 -8.52 13.73
C ILE A 249 -6.30 -9.12 13.46
N VAL A 250 -6.03 -10.29 14.07
CA VAL A 250 -4.84 -11.07 13.73
C VAL A 250 -5.12 -11.68 12.35
N THR A 251 -4.55 -11.09 11.32
CA THR A 251 -4.54 -11.73 9.99
C THR A 251 -3.35 -12.67 9.93
N ASP A 252 -3.60 -13.97 10.16
CA ASP A 252 -2.68 -15.02 9.75
C ASP A 252 -2.61 -15.05 8.22
N ILE A 253 -1.70 -14.29 7.64
CA ILE A 253 -1.34 -14.46 6.23
C ILE A 253 -0.40 -15.67 6.19
N ALA A 254 -0.94 -16.83 5.85
CA ALA A 254 -0.18 -18.04 5.59
C ALA A 254 0.79 -17.80 4.43
N GLY A 255 2.08 -17.64 4.72
CA GLY A 255 3.10 -17.51 3.67
C GLY A 255 4.39 -16.76 4.05
N THR A 256 4.44 -16.03 5.16
CA THR A 256 5.66 -15.34 5.60
C THR A 256 6.26 -16.03 6.83
N THR A 257 6.77 -17.25 6.65
CA THR A 257 7.57 -17.94 7.65
C THR A 257 9.03 -17.55 7.50
N ARG A 258 9.59 -17.00 8.56
CA ARG A 258 10.98 -16.69 8.89
C ARG A 258 11.33 -15.22 8.70
N ASP A 259 11.02 -14.42 9.73
CA ASP A 259 11.94 -13.48 10.37
C ASP A 259 11.10 -12.51 11.20
N VAL A 260 11.42 -12.37 12.50
CA VAL A 260 10.85 -11.45 13.49
C VAL A 260 9.33 -11.59 13.69
N LEU A 261 8.90 -12.01 14.87
CA LEU A 261 7.49 -12.01 15.29
C LEU A 261 7.03 -10.54 15.47
N GLU A 262 6.56 -9.95 14.37
CA GLU A 262 5.89 -8.66 14.38
C GLU A 262 4.40 -8.88 14.69
N GLU A 263 3.88 -8.22 15.71
CA GLU A 263 2.44 -8.21 16.00
C GLU A 263 1.83 -6.91 15.50
N ASN A 264 0.76 -7.03 14.73
CA ASN A 264 0.01 -5.88 14.22
C ASN A 264 -1.19 -5.62 15.13
N ILE A 265 -1.23 -4.44 15.75
CA ILE A 265 -2.31 -4.00 16.65
C ILE A 265 -3.09 -2.88 16.00
N GLN A 266 -4.41 -3.00 15.97
CA GLN A 266 -5.31 -1.96 15.48
C GLN A 266 -5.90 -1.16 16.65
N LEU A 267 -5.62 0.15 16.69
CA LEU A 267 -6.16 1.07 17.69
C LEU A 267 -6.91 2.20 17.00
N GLN A 268 -8.25 2.21 17.04
CA GLN A 268 -9.10 3.26 16.44
C GLN A 268 -8.72 3.63 14.99
N GLY A 269 -8.43 2.64 14.17
CA GLY A 269 -8.04 2.82 12.77
C GLY A 269 -6.54 3.11 12.55
N ILE A 270 -5.72 3.08 13.60
CA ILE A 270 -4.26 3.19 13.56
C ILE A 270 -3.65 1.80 13.64
N SER A 271 -2.74 1.47 12.73
CA SER A 271 -1.98 0.22 12.80
C SER A 271 -0.64 0.45 13.50
N LEU A 272 -0.39 -0.29 14.59
CA LEU A 272 0.91 -0.37 15.24
C LEU A 272 1.56 -1.71 14.91
N ASN A 273 2.74 -1.69 14.33
CA ASN A 273 3.57 -2.88 14.11
C ASN A 273 4.56 -2.99 15.27
N ILE A 274 4.26 -3.86 16.22
CA ILE A 274 5.09 -4.05 17.41
C ILE A 274 6.28 -4.92 17.05
N MET A 275 7.48 -4.36 17.17
CA MET A 275 8.75 -5.03 16.90
C MET A 275 9.22 -5.79 18.13
N ASP A 276 9.81 -7.00 17.93
CA ASP A 276 10.40 -7.85 18.98
C ASP A 276 9.45 -8.27 20.11
N THR A 277 8.31 -8.87 19.72
CA THR A 277 7.35 -9.41 20.70
C THR A 277 7.89 -10.61 21.51
N ALA A 278 8.92 -11.31 21.00
CA ALA A 278 9.58 -12.42 21.71
C ALA A 278 10.25 -11.96 23.01
N GLY A 279 10.99 -10.85 22.98
CA GLY A 279 11.59 -10.25 24.18
C GLY A 279 10.58 -9.69 25.18
N ILE A 280 9.33 -9.50 24.77
CA ILE A 280 8.24 -9.02 25.63
C ILE A 280 7.51 -10.19 26.30
N ARG A 281 7.43 -11.37 25.65
CA ARG A 281 6.70 -12.56 26.13
C ARG A 281 7.53 -13.47 27.04
N ASP A 282 8.83 -13.61 26.78
CA ASP A 282 9.72 -14.47 27.56
C ASP A 282 10.27 -13.75 28.79
N THR A 283 9.63 -13.93 29.92
CA THR A 283 10.04 -13.41 31.23
C THR A 283 10.71 -14.51 32.06
N GLU A 284 11.93 -14.93 31.72
CA GLU A 284 12.81 -15.62 32.66
C GLU A 284 14.29 -15.24 32.43
N ASP A 285 14.80 -14.45 33.31
CA ASP A 285 16.14 -14.23 33.92
C ASP A 285 17.48 -14.41 33.12
N ILE A 286 17.54 -14.71 31.83
CA ILE A 286 18.85 -14.97 31.18
C ILE A 286 19.24 -13.93 30.09
N VAL A 287 18.43 -12.90 29.80
CA VAL A 287 18.61 -12.04 28.61
C VAL A 287 18.80 -10.54 28.93
N GLU A 288 19.19 -10.16 30.14
CA GLU A 288 19.30 -8.73 30.50
C GLU A 288 20.32 -7.92 29.67
N LYS A 289 21.43 -8.51 29.22
CA LYS A 289 22.43 -7.79 28.40
C LYS A 289 22.16 -7.85 26.89
N ILE A 290 21.61 -8.95 26.40
CA ILE A 290 21.26 -9.11 24.97
C ILE A 290 20.01 -8.28 24.62
N GLY A 291 19.12 -8.05 25.61
CA GLY A 291 17.88 -7.27 25.43
C GLY A 291 18.12 -5.77 25.20
N VAL A 292 19.12 -5.17 25.85
CA VAL A 292 19.40 -3.72 25.73
C VAL A 292 20.00 -3.38 24.36
N ASP A 293 20.91 -4.18 23.84
CA ASP A 293 21.52 -3.95 22.51
C ASP A 293 20.53 -4.18 21.37
N LYS A 294 19.66 -5.19 21.46
CA LYS A 294 18.56 -5.40 20.52
C LYS A 294 17.50 -4.29 20.60
N ALA A 295 17.11 -3.91 21.82
CA ALA A 295 16.17 -2.81 22.02
C ALA A 295 16.71 -1.48 21.45
N ARG A 296 18.03 -1.28 21.49
CA ARG A 296 18.69 -0.12 20.89
C ARG A 296 18.65 -0.13 19.38
N SER A 297 18.93 -1.29 18.75
CA SER A 297 18.82 -1.45 17.29
C SER A 297 17.38 -1.23 16.81
N HIS A 298 16.40 -1.85 17.48
CA HIS A 298 15.00 -1.67 17.12
C HIS A 298 14.48 -0.24 17.39
N ALA A 299 14.99 0.43 18.43
CA ALA A 299 14.67 1.82 18.69
C ALA A 299 15.24 2.79 17.63
N GLU A 300 16.30 2.41 16.93
CA GLU A 300 16.85 3.19 15.82
C GLU A 300 15.93 3.14 14.58
N GLU A 301 15.28 2.03 14.34
CA GLU A 301 14.39 1.79 13.19
C GLU A 301 12.92 2.13 13.47
N ALA A 302 12.54 2.30 14.76
CA ALA A 302 11.17 2.55 15.16
C ALA A 302 10.70 3.98 14.83
N ASP A 303 9.44 4.08 14.38
CA ASP A 303 8.73 5.35 14.22
C ASP A 303 8.23 5.89 15.58
N LEU A 304 7.98 4.97 16.53
CA LEU A 304 7.46 5.27 17.86
C LEU A 304 8.13 4.39 18.91
N ILE A 305 8.52 4.98 20.02
CA ILE A 305 8.95 4.26 21.22
C ILE A 305 7.89 4.44 22.30
N ILE A 306 7.40 3.33 22.85
CA ILE A 306 6.53 3.32 24.02
C ILE A 306 7.38 2.92 25.23
N TYR A 307 7.71 3.88 26.08
CA TYR A 307 8.44 3.64 27.32
C TYR A 307 7.48 3.39 28.48
N VAL A 308 7.52 2.19 29.04
CA VAL A 308 6.68 1.75 30.17
C VAL A 308 7.47 1.87 31.46
N VAL A 309 7.02 2.73 32.37
CA VAL A 309 7.61 2.98 33.69
C VAL A 309 6.71 2.43 34.78
N ASP A 310 7.26 1.70 35.74
CA ASP A 310 6.56 1.29 36.95
C ASP A 310 6.44 2.47 37.91
N SER A 311 5.26 3.10 38.00
CA SER A 311 5.05 4.29 38.86
C SER A 311 5.12 4.00 40.37
N SER A 312 5.13 2.74 40.76
CA SER A 312 5.19 2.32 42.17
C SER A 312 6.63 2.19 42.77
N ARG A 313 7.66 2.48 41.93
CA ARG A 313 9.08 2.35 42.32
C ARG A 313 9.86 3.59 41.94
N GLU A 314 11.00 3.82 42.59
CA GLU A 314 11.96 4.88 42.23
C GLU A 314 12.68 4.54 40.91
N LEU A 315 13.11 5.58 40.18
CA LEU A 315 13.97 5.44 39.01
C LEU A 315 15.36 4.95 39.43
N ASP A 316 15.97 4.14 38.60
CA ASP A 316 17.36 3.69 38.74
C ASP A 316 18.17 3.97 37.46
N ASP A 317 19.44 3.56 37.44
CA ASP A 317 20.37 3.81 36.33
C ASP A 317 19.84 3.25 34.99
N ASN A 318 19.12 2.11 34.98
CA ASN A 318 18.53 1.54 33.79
C ASN A 318 17.41 2.42 33.20
N ASP A 319 16.62 3.09 34.08
CA ASP A 319 15.62 4.06 33.62
C ASP A 319 16.29 5.25 32.93
N PHE A 320 17.40 5.75 33.49
CA PHE A 320 18.15 6.87 32.89
C PHE A 320 18.80 6.48 31.55
N GLU A 321 19.24 5.24 31.37
CA GLU A 321 19.73 4.75 30.08
C GLU A 321 18.59 4.77 29.02
N ILE A 322 17.39 4.30 29.39
CA ILE A 322 16.23 4.34 28.48
C ILE A 322 15.81 5.78 28.17
N ILE A 323 15.80 6.67 29.19
CA ILE A 323 15.49 8.09 29.02
C ILE A 323 16.45 8.74 28.01
N ASN A 324 17.75 8.46 28.15
CA ASN A 324 18.75 8.96 27.21
C ASN A 324 18.53 8.41 25.77
N MET A 325 18.17 7.13 25.64
CA MET A 325 17.91 6.49 24.35
C MET A 325 16.73 7.13 23.61
N ILE A 326 15.67 7.49 24.34
CA ILE A 326 14.46 8.07 23.73
C ILE A 326 14.53 9.57 23.48
N SER A 327 15.52 10.28 24.02
CA SER A 327 15.58 11.76 24.11
C SER A 327 15.38 12.46 22.74
N ASN A 328 15.90 11.89 21.65
CA ASN A 328 15.82 12.41 20.27
C ASN A 328 14.88 11.63 19.35
N LYS A 329 13.99 10.81 19.90
CA LYS A 329 13.08 9.95 19.15
C LYS A 329 11.63 10.36 19.41
N LYS A 330 10.71 10.00 18.52
CA LYS A 330 9.27 10.10 18.84
C LYS A 330 8.95 9.04 19.90
N ALA A 331 8.55 9.48 21.09
CA ALA A 331 8.25 8.57 22.18
C ALA A 331 7.02 9.00 22.98
N ILE A 332 6.39 8.03 23.64
CA ILE A 332 5.33 8.19 24.62
C ILE A 332 5.79 7.49 25.90
N VAL A 333 5.62 8.13 27.05
CA VAL A 333 5.92 7.54 28.34
C VAL A 333 4.65 7.13 29.05
N LEU A 334 4.54 5.86 29.40
CA LEU A 334 3.40 5.29 30.11
C LEU A 334 3.78 5.00 31.56
N LEU A 335 3.22 5.78 32.48
CA LEU A 335 3.34 5.53 33.93
C LEU A 335 2.35 4.44 34.31
N ASN A 336 2.80 3.20 34.28
CA ASN A 336 1.98 2.03 34.57
C ASN A 336 1.85 1.75 36.06
N LYS A 337 0.90 0.89 36.43
CA LYS A 337 0.55 0.51 37.78
C LYS A 337 0.00 1.67 38.64
N SER A 338 -0.77 2.57 37.99
CA SER A 338 -1.45 3.67 38.67
C SER A 338 -2.54 3.21 39.68
N ASP A 339 -2.82 1.89 39.72
CA ASP A 339 -3.64 1.21 40.73
C ASP A 339 -2.89 1.00 42.07
N LEU A 340 -1.57 1.15 42.07
CA LEU A 340 -0.73 1.02 43.30
C LEU A 340 -0.37 2.41 43.86
N SER A 341 0.30 2.40 45.02
CA SER A 341 0.82 3.64 45.61
C SER A 341 1.87 4.26 44.69
N THR A 342 1.60 5.44 44.17
CA THR A 342 2.46 6.16 43.23
C THR A 342 3.66 6.76 43.93
N VAL A 343 4.87 6.37 43.53
CA VAL A 343 6.17 6.92 43.96
C VAL A 343 6.65 7.96 42.94
N ILE A 344 6.44 7.69 41.63
CA ILE A 344 6.84 8.56 40.52
C ILE A 344 5.61 9.12 39.85
N ASN A 345 5.56 10.43 39.66
CA ASN A 345 4.49 11.11 38.93
C ASN A 345 5.00 11.91 37.71
N LYS A 346 4.08 12.37 36.87
CA LYS A 346 4.39 13.16 35.65
C LYS A 346 5.28 14.38 35.93
N ASN A 347 5.08 15.07 37.07
CA ASN A 347 5.83 16.31 37.39
C ASN A 347 7.29 16.01 37.71
N MET A 348 7.55 14.88 38.32
CA MET A 348 8.93 14.43 38.61
C MET A 348 9.68 14.06 37.34
N LEU A 349 9.02 13.34 36.41
CA LEU A 349 9.62 12.92 35.16
C LEU A 349 9.83 14.08 34.17
N LYS A 350 9.03 15.13 34.21
CA LYS A 350 9.17 16.33 33.35
C LYS A 350 10.54 17.01 33.45
N VAL A 351 11.29 16.79 34.57
CA VAL A 351 12.66 17.30 34.73
C VAL A 351 13.63 16.62 33.73
N TRP A 352 13.33 15.38 33.34
CA TRP A 352 14.23 14.52 32.56
C TRP A 352 13.69 14.25 31.16
N ILE A 353 12.35 14.32 30.97
CA ILE A 353 11.67 13.87 29.79
C ILE A 353 10.69 14.94 29.28
N SER A 354 10.83 15.36 28.03
CA SER A 354 9.92 16.30 27.36
C SER A 354 8.76 15.62 26.63
N HIS A 355 8.80 14.29 26.49
CA HIS A 355 7.81 13.52 25.75
C HIS A 355 6.43 13.51 26.43
N PRO A 356 5.34 13.29 25.66
CA PRO A 356 4.00 13.10 26.21
C PRO A 356 3.95 11.93 27.20
N MET A 357 3.20 12.12 28.30
CA MET A 357 3.11 11.15 29.40
C MET A 357 1.66 10.82 29.71
N VAL A 358 1.33 9.52 29.81
CA VAL A 358 0.02 9.01 30.19
C VAL A 358 0.13 8.11 31.42
N GLU A 359 -0.75 8.30 32.39
CA GLU A 359 -0.88 7.39 33.53
C GLU A 359 -1.84 6.27 33.18
N ILE A 360 -1.37 5.02 33.30
CA ILE A 360 -2.14 3.83 32.96
C ILE A 360 -2.17 2.81 34.08
N SER A 361 -3.18 1.96 34.09
CA SER A 361 -3.19 0.69 34.80
C SER A 361 -3.52 -0.42 33.80
N THR A 362 -2.54 -1.22 33.42
CA THR A 362 -2.75 -2.36 32.53
C THR A 362 -3.61 -3.44 33.19
N LYS A 363 -3.73 -3.45 34.52
CA LYS A 363 -4.59 -4.37 35.27
C LYS A 363 -6.07 -3.99 35.14
N ASP A 364 -6.38 -2.69 35.23
CA ASP A 364 -7.76 -2.19 35.25
C ASP A 364 -8.20 -1.62 33.88
N GLY A 365 -7.30 -1.57 32.88
CA GLY A 365 -7.56 -0.98 31.57
C GLY A 365 -7.65 0.56 31.58
N LYS A 366 -7.27 1.21 32.67
CA LYS A 366 -7.34 2.67 32.83
C LYS A 366 -6.26 3.36 31.98
N GLY A 367 -6.60 4.50 31.36
CA GLY A 367 -5.68 5.34 30.60
C GLY A 367 -5.40 4.86 29.16
N ILE A 368 -5.88 3.69 28.74
CA ILE A 368 -5.63 3.16 27.40
C ILE A 368 -6.26 4.04 26.32
N HIS A 369 -7.48 4.53 26.55
CA HIS A 369 -8.12 5.47 25.62
C HIS A 369 -7.37 6.80 25.48
N GLU A 370 -6.68 7.26 26.51
CA GLU A 370 -5.81 8.44 26.44
C GLU A 370 -4.58 8.17 25.57
N VAL A 371 -4.02 6.94 25.63
CA VAL A 371 -2.92 6.52 24.75
C VAL A 371 -3.37 6.50 23.29
N GLU A 372 -4.55 5.93 23.01
CA GLU A 372 -5.15 5.90 21.66
C GLU A 372 -5.32 7.32 21.09
N ASN A 373 -5.91 8.24 21.85
CA ASN A 373 -6.08 9.63 21.44
C ASN A 373 -4.75 10.34 21.21
N LEU A 374 -3.78 10.10 22.08
CA LEU A 374 -2.45 10.68 21.95
C LEU A 374 -1.74 10.20 20.67
N LEU A 375 -1.81 8.90 20.37
CA LEU A 375 -1.28 8.34 19.12
C LEU A 375 -1.95 8.99 17.91
N LYS A 376 -3.27 9.16 17.95
CA LYS A 376 -4.01 9.81 16.89
C LYS A 376 -3.53 11.25 16.67
N THR A 377 -3.36 12.01 17.74
CA THR A 377 -2.87 13.39 17.67
C THR A 377 -1.42 13.45 17.13
N MET A 378 -0.55 12.54 17.56
CA MET A 378 0.86 12.54 17.16
C MET A 378 1.12 12.19 15.69
N PHE A 379 0.28 11.32 15.12
CA PHE A 379 0.51 10.77 13.78
C PHE A 379 -0.55 11.14 12.75
N TYR A 380 -1.75 11.52 13.16
CA TYR A 380 -2.88 11.71 12.25
C TYR A 380 -3.57 13.07 12.37
N GLU A 381 -3.63 13.71 13.57
CA GLU A 381 -4.27 15.01 13.72
C GLU A 381 -3.34 16.16 13.29
N GLY A 382 -3.81 16.97 12.33
CA GLY A 382 -3.12 18.15 11.81
C GLY A 382 -2.18 17.90 10.63
N GLN A 383 -1.84 16.64 10.32
CA GLN A 383 -1.00 16.28 9.17
C GLN A 383 -1.74 15.43 8.13
N ILE A 384 -2.88 14.83 8.48
CA ILE A 384 -3.68 14.00 7.58
C ILE A 384 -5.05 14.64 7.42
N SER A 385 -5.24 15.32 6.30
CA SER A 385 -6.53 15.85 5.86
C SER A 385 -7.10 14.93 4.78
N PHE A 386 -8.29 14.35 5.01
CA PHE A 386 -8.94 13.47 4.02
C PHE A 386 -9.79 14.22 2.98
N ASN A 387 -9.69 15.56 2.95
CA ASN A 387 -10.33 16.37 1.94
C ASN A 387 -9.41 16.44 0.71
N ASP A 388 -9.56 15.48 -0.22
CA ASP A 388 -8.92 15.43 -1.56
C ASP A 388 -7.37 15.43 -1.58
N GLN A 389 -6.70 15.19 -0.44
CA GLN A 389 -5.25 15.12 -0.41
C GLN A 389 -4.77 13.75 -0.91
N VAL A 390 -3.85 13.77 -1.90
CA VAL A 390 -3.18 12.56 -2.41
C VAL A 390 -1.95 12.29 -1.55
N TYR A 391 -1.82 11.07 -1.05
CA TYR A 391 -0.66 10.62 -0.27
C TYR A 391 0.24 9.74 -1.11
N ILE A 392 1.55 10.01 -1.07
CA ILE A 392 2.56 9.17 -1.70
C ILE A 392 2.83 7.98 -0.78
N THR A 393 2.29 6.81 -1.13
CA THR A 393 2.43 5.57 -0.36
C THR A 393 3.45 4.60 -0.96
N ASN A 394 3.97 4.89 -2.16
CA ASN A 394 4.86 4.03 -2.92
C ASN A 394 6.25 4.67 -3.06
N VAL A 395 7.30 3.92 -2.72
CA VAL A 395 8.71 4.36 -2.81
C VAL A 395 9.08 4.71 -4.26
N ARG A 396 8.57 3.97 -5.24
CA ARG A 396 8.79 4.22 -6.68
C ARG A 396 8.24 5.60 -7.08
N HIS A 397 7.03 5.95 -6.65
CA HIS A 397 6.44 7.26 -6.90
C HIS A 397 7.25 8.38 -6.24
N LYS A 398 7.71 8.16 -4.99
CA LYS A 398 8.57 9.12 -4.27
C LYS A 398 9.87 9.39 -5.06
N ALA A 399 10.54 8.34 -5.52
CA ALA A 399 11.76 8.46 -6.29
C ALA A 399 11.53 9.22 -7.61
N ALA A 400 10.50 8.85 -8.39
CA ALA A 400 10.16 9.51 -9.64
C ALA A 400 9.83 11.01 -9.47
N LEU A 401 9.13 11.36 -8.38
CA LEU A 401 8.87 12.77 -8.04
C LEU A 401 10.14 13.52 -7.65
N GLN A 402 11.07 12.89 -6.95
CA GLN A 402 12.37 13.47 -6.59
C GLN A 402 13.22 13.72 -7.84
N ASP A 403 13.28 12.75 -8.76
CA ASP A 403 14.00 12.87 -10.03
C ASP A 403 13.40 13.99 -10.89
N ALA A 404 12.08 14.03 -11.03
CA ALA A 404 11.40 15.10 -11.77
C ALA A 404 11.66 16.48 -11.16
N LYS A 405 11.61 16.60 -9.83
CA LYS A 405 11.92 17.85 -9.13
C LYS A 405 13.36 18.30 -9.41
N ALA A 406 14.33 17.38 -9.30
CA ALA A 406 15.74 17.69 -9.56
C ALA A 406 15.98 18.14 -11.00
N SER A 407 15.28 17.56 -11.99
CA SER A 407 15.36 18.01 -13.38
C SER A 407 14.74 19.39 -13.57
N LEU A 408 13.60 19.70 -12.95
CA LEU A 408 13.00 21.03 -12.99
C LEU A 408 13.88 22.10 -12.29
N GLU A 409 14.58 21.75 -11.21
CA GLU A 409 15.53 22.63 -10.55
C GLU A 409 16.70 23.00 -11.48
N LYS A 410 17.20 22.07 -12.30
CA LYS A 410 18.21 22.35 -13.34
C LYS A 410 17.69 23.30 -14.43
N VAL A 411 16.39 23.21 -14.79
CA VAL A 411 15.79 24.20 -15.71
C VAL A 411 15.91 25.63 -15.14
N VAL A 412 15.60 25.79 -13.84
CA VAL A 412 15.73 27.08 -13.16
C VAL A 412 17.20 27.55 -13.18
N GLU A 413 18.15 26.68 -12.83
CA GLU A 413 19.58 26.99 -12.87
C GLU A 413 20.04 27.42 -14.29
N SER A 414 19.58 26.71 -15.32
CA SER A 414 19.91 27.04 -16.72
C SER A 414 19.38 28.40 -17.14
N ILE A 415 18.17 28.77 -16.70
CA ILE A 415 17.57 30.10 -16.93
C ILE A 415 18.39 31.19 -16.22
N GLU A 416 18.73 30.97 -14.93
CA GLU A 416 19.54 31.93 -14.14
C GLU A 416 20.94 32.14 -14.74
N MET A 417 21.52 31.09 -15.33
CA MET A 417 22.81 31.14 -16.03
C MET A 417 22.70 31.74 -17.44
N GLN A 418 21.50 32.12 -17.87
CA GLN A 418 21.23 32.65 -19.22
C GLN A 418 21.72 31.69 -20.33
N MET A 419 21.51 30.39 -20.13
CA MET A 419 21.82 29.37 -21.13
C MET A 419 20.82 29.45 -22.31
N PRO A 420 21.22 28.99 -23.51
CA PRO A 420 20.29 28.87 -24.63
C PRO A 420 19.10 27.99 -24.31
N GLU A 421 17.95 28.29 -24.90
CA GLU A 421 16.65 27.67 -24.59
C GLU A 421 16.57 26.17 -24.91
N ASP A 422 17.40 25.68 -25.82
CA ASP A 422 17.53 24.26 -26.14
C ASP A 422 18.01 23.41 -24.92
N PHE A 423 18.74 24.02 -23.98
CA PHE A 423 19.11 23.34 -22.73
C PHE A 423 17.90 23.12 -21.80
N PHE A 424 16.91 24.02 -21.83
CA PHE A 424 15.73 23.87 -20.97
C PHE A 424 14.89 22.66 -21.37
N THR A 425 14.79 22.34 -22.68
CA THR A 425 13.98 21.24 -23.18
C THR A 425 14.49 19.88 -22.73
N ILE A 426 15.81 19.71 -22.57
CA ILE A 426 16.42 18.46 -22.12
C ILE A 426 15.93 18.13 -20.70
N ASP A 427 16.08 19.06 -19.76
CA ASP A 427 15.70 18.84 -18.37
C ASP A 427 14.16 18.82 -18.18
N LEU A 428 13.41 19.59 -19.01
CA LEU A 428 11.94 19.48 -19.04
C LEU A 428 11.47 18.09 -19.48
N LEU A 429 12.09 17.51 -20.52
CA LEU A 429 11.77 16.16 -20.99
C LEU A 429 12.16 15.10 -19.96
N ASP A 430 13.31 15.23 -19.29
CA ASP A 430 13.71 14.32 -18.21
C ASP A 430 12.68 14.34 -17.07
N ALA A 431 12.19 15.51 -16.69
CA ALA A 431 11.13 15.64 -15.69
C ALA A 431 9.81 15.00 -16.17
N TYR A 432 9.45 15.22 -17.44
CA TYR A 432 8.26 14.64 -18.07
C TYR A 432 8.29 13.10 -18.07
N GLU A 433 9.44 12.50 -18.42
CA GLU A 433 9.65 11.06 -18.45
C GLU A 433 9.62 10.47 -17.04
N SER A 434 10.29 11.11 -16.08
CA SER A 434 10.28 10.67 -14.67
C SER A 434 8.85 10.62 -14.12
N LEU A 435 8.04 11.64 -14.37
CA LEU A 435 6.62 11.66 -13.97
C LEU A 435 5.80 10.62 -14.73
N GLY A 436 6.07 10.39 -16.02
CA GLY A 436 5.42 9.36 -16.84
C GLY A 436 5.66 7.96 -16.33
N SER A 437 6.79 7.73 -15.64
CA SER A 437 7.05 6.45 -15.00
C SER A 437 6.07 6.10 -13.87
N ILE A 438 5.44 7.09 -13.23
CA ILE A 438 4.42 6.87 -12.18
C ILE A 438 3.16 6.23 -12.78
N THR A 439 2.70 6.76 -13.89
CA THR A 439 1.49 6.28 -14.61
C THR A 439 1.75 5.08 -15.53
N GLY A 440 3.03 4.78 -15.80
CA GLY A 440 3.42 3.63 -16.61
C GLY A 440 3.60 3.92 -18.10
N GLU A 441 3.61 5.20 -18.51
CA GLU A 441 3.73 5.56 -19.92
C GLU A 441 5.15 5.43 -20.48
N THR A 442 6.17 5.54 -19.61
CA THR A 442 7.59 5.52 -19.99
C THR A 442 8.35 4.31 -19.44
N ILE A 443 7.65 3.28 -18.98
CA ILE A 443 8.24 2.13 -18.29
C ILE A 443 8.51 0.97 -19.25
N GLY A 444 9.68 0.34 -19.10
CA GLY A 444 10.02 -0.90 -19.80
C GLY A 444 9.25 -2.11 -19.28
N GLU A 445 9.10 -3.12 -20.14
CA GLU A 445 8.36 -4.36 -19.88
C GLU A 445 8.88 -5.11 -18.63
N ASP A 446 10.19 -5.11 -18.39
CA ASP A 446 10.82 -5.81 -17.26
C ASP A 446 10.34 -5.25 -15.91
N LEU A 447 10.24 -3.91 -15.76
CA LEU A 447 9.76 -3.29 -14.53
C LEU A 447 8.26 -3.54 -14.33
N VAL A 448 7.47 -3.52 -15.40
CA VAL A 448 6.05 -3.90 -15.36
C VAL A 448 5.91 -5.33 -14.82
N ASN A 449 6.68 -6.27 -15.36
CA ASN A 449 6.68 -7.67 -14.92
C ASN A 449 7.06 -7.80 -13.43
N GLU A 450 8.09 -7.08 -12.97
CA GLU A 450 8.50 -7.09 -11.57
C GLU A 450 7.38 -6.59 -10.65
N ILE A 451 6.72 -5.48 -10.99
CA ILE A 451 5.64 -4.91 -10.19
C ILE A 451 4.50 -5.94 -10.04
N PHE A 452 4.04 -6.53 -11.15
CA PHE A 452 2.92 -7.47 -11.12
C PHE A 452 3.27 -8.82 -10.48
N SER A 453 4.55 -9.23 -10.46
CA SER A 453 4.98 -10.46 -9.78
C SER A 453 4.69 -10.47 -8.27
N LYS A 454 4.51 -9.31 -7.66
CA LYS A 454 4.18 -9.13 -6.23
C LYS A 454 2.68 -9.22 -5.93
N PHE A 455 1.84 -9.37 -6.96
CA PHE A 455 0.40 -9.45 -6.81
C PHE A 455 -0.08 -10.86 -6.47
N CYS A 456 -1.31 -10.95 -5.97
CA CYS A 456 -1.94 -12.23 -5.71
C CYS A 456 -2.31 -12.96 -7.02
N MET A 457 -2.30 -14.30 -6.99
CA MET A 457 -2.88 -15.14 -8.03
C MET A 457 -4.37 -14.80 -8.20
N GLY A 458 -4.83 -14.72 -9.46
CA GLY A 458 -6.25 -14.44 -9.75
C GLY A 458 -6.66 -12.96 -9.74
N LYS A 459 -5.66 -12.04 -9.64
CA LYS A 459 -5.83 -10.59 -9.77
C LYS A 459 -4.95 -10.02 -10.87
#